data_cdf514a61089a229018e56a4b141c4a5
#
_entry.id   cdf514a61089a229018e56a4b141c4a5
#
_cell.length_a   1.000
_cell.length_b   1.000
_cell.length_c   1.000
_cell.angle_alpha   90.00
_cell.angle_beta   90.00
_cell.angle_gamma   90.00
#
_symmetry.space_group_name_H-M   'P 1'
#
loop_
_entity.id
_entity.type
_entity.pdbx_description
1 polymer ?
#
loop_
_entity_poly.entity_id
_entity_poly.type
_entity_poly.pdbx_seq_one_letter_code
_entity_poly.pdbx_strand_id
1 'polypeptide(L)'
;LAEAWLDAKMADMGSSRAIYAIASEFDLSGPMERAAKMMTEMFDALLANAPDARFADRASVAFMLAALLGGSVRMVMEVDPSDGNLERLRVELPRACHGYLVAARI
;
A
#
# COMPACT_ATOMS: atom_id res chain seq x y z
N LEU A 1 0.80 7.09 -8.60
CA LEU A 1 0.60 6.91 -7.16
C LEU A 1 1.32 5.65 -6.63
N ALA A 2 0.94 4.48 -7.13
CA ALA A 2 1.50 3.22 -6.64
C ALA A 2 2.99 3.10 -6.92
N GLU A 3 3.46 3.53 -8.09
CA GLU A 3 4.89 3.50 -8.44
C GLU A 3 5.72 4.38 -7.53
N ALA A 4 5.28 5.62 -7.29
CA ALA A 4 6.00 6.55 -6.42
C ALA A 4 6.07 6.02 -4.98
N TRP A 5 4.96 5.48 -4.48
CA TRP A 5 4.91 4.91 -3.14
C TRP A 5 5.84 3.69 -3.00
N LEU A 6 5.82 2.80 -4.01
CA LEU A 6 6.65 1.60 -4.02
C LEU A 6 8.14 1.95 -4.12
N ASP A 7 8.49 2.93 -4.95
CA ASP A 7 9.87 3.39 -5.09
C ASP A 7 10.39 3.96 -3.77
N ALA A 8 9.57 4.74 -3.06
CA ALA A 8 9.95 5.27 -1.75
C ALA A 8 10.19 4.15 -0.73
N LYS A 9 9.36 3.10 -0.73
CA LYS A 9 9.52 1.95 0.14
C LYS A 9 10.77 1.15 -0.21
N MET A 10 11.05 0.94 -1.47
CA MET A 10 12.24 0.21 -1.91
C MET A 10 13.54 0.95 -1.64
N ALA A 11 13.53 2.28 -1.73
CA ALA A 11 14.70 3.10 -1.41
C ALA A 11 15.12 2.95 0.05
N ASP A 12 14.17 2.66 0.95
CA ASP A 12 14.43 2.49 2.38
C ASP A 12 14.19 1.04 2.82
N MET A 13 14.57 0.08 1.99
CA MET A 13 14.28 -1.34 2.19
C MET A 13 14.91 -1.92 3.45
N GLY A 14 16.13 -1.51 3.80
CA GLY A 14 16.80 -1.99 5.01
C GLY A 14 16.03 -1.63 6.28
N SER A 15 15.62 -0.38 6.41
CA SER A 15 14.82 0.08 7.53
C SER A 15 13.43 -0.58 7.54
N SER A 16 12.82 -0.75 6.38
CA SER A 16 11.51 -1.41 6.27
C SER A 16 11.57 -2.85 6.75
N ARG A 17 12.59 -3.62 6.35
CA ARG A 17 12.78 -4.99 6.81
C ARG A 17 12.97 -5.06 8.32
N ALA A 18 13.78 -4.16 8.87
CA ALA A 18 14.03 -4.10 10.31
C ALA A 18 12.74 -3.80 11.09
N ILE A 19 11.95 -2.86 10.59
CA ILE A 19 10.67 -2.49 11.23
C ILE A 19 9.70 -3.68 11.22
N TYR A 20 9.55 -4.37 10.09
CA TYR A 20 8.66 -5.52 10.01
C TYR A 20 9.15 -6.69 10.88
N ALA A 21 10.45 -6.91 10.97
CA ALA A 21 11.02 -7.92 11.84
C ALA A 21 10.74 -7.61 13.31
N ILE A 22 10.90 -6.36 13.72
CA ILE A 22 10.61 -5.91 15.09
C ILE A 22 9.10 -6.05 15.38
N ALA A 23 8.25 -5.67 14.42
CA ALA A 23 6.81 -5.76 14.58
C ALA A 23 6.33 -7.21 14.77
N SER A 24 6.99 -8.18 14.13
CA SER A 24 6.64 -9.59 14.32
C SER A 24 7.14 -10.17 15.63
N GLU A 25 8.22 -9.61 16.19
CA GLU A 25 8.83 -10.06 17.44
C GLU A 25 8.18 -9.40 18.67
N PHE A 26 7.83 -8.12 18.56
CA PHE A 26 7.17 -7.35 19.62
C PHE A 26 5.77 -6.99 19.14
N ASP A 27 4.78 -7.10 19.97
CA ASP A 27 3.40 -6.75 19.59
C ASP A 27 3.27 -5.23 19.35
N LEU A 28 3.40 -4.83 18.08
CA LEU A 28 3.23 -3.44 17.65
C LEU A 28 1.89 -3.23 16.90
N SER A 29 0.87 -4.03 17.22
CA SER A 29 -0.43 -3.96 16.55
C SER A 29 -1.06 -2.56 16.63
N GLY A 30 -0.98 -1.90 17.78
CA GLY A 30 -1.53 -0.55 17.94
C GLY A 30 -0.91 0.49 17.00
N PRO A 31 0.45 0.62 16.99
CA PRO A 31 1.11 1.49 16.01
C PRO A 31 0.83 1.12 14.55
N MET A 32 0.75 -0.17 14.24
CA MET A 32 0.46 -0.63 12.88
C MET A 32 -0.96 -0.28 12.45
N GLU A 33 -1.93 -0.41 13.35
CA GLU A 33 -3.31 0.00 13.10
C GLU A 33 -3.43 1.50 12.86
N ARG A 34 -2.71 2.31 13.63
CA ARG A 34 -2.70 3.76 13.43
C ARG A 34 -2.09 4.15 12.08
N ALA A 35 -1.00 3.48 11.70
CA ALA A 35 -0.37 3.72 10.40
C ALA A 35 -1.32 3.35 9.26
N ALA A 36 -2.02 2.23 9.37
CA ALA A 36 -3.00 1.80 8.37
C ALA A 36 -4.15 2.80 8.24
N LYS A 37 -4.64 3.32 9.37
CA LYS A 37 -5.70 4.32 9.39
C LYS A 37 -5.25 5.62 8.72
N MET A 38 -4.05 6.08 9.04
CA MET A 38 -3.48 7.29 8.41
C MET A 38 -3.32 7.13 6.92
N MET A 39 -2.87 5.96 6.47
CA MET A 39 -2.72 5.65 5.05
C MET A 39 -4.08 5.68 4.34
N THR A 40 -5.10 5.09 4.95
CA THR A 40 -6.46 5.09 4.41
C THR A 40 -6.99 6.52 4.29
N GLU A 41 -6.80 7.34 5.31
CA GLU A 41 -7.22 8.74 5.30
C GLU A 41 -6.49 9.54 4.22
N MET A 42 -5.19 9.29 4.03
CA MET A 42 -4.41 9.94 2.98
C MET A 42 -4.95 9.59 1.59
N PHE A 43 -5.23 8.32 1.33
CA PHE A 43 -5.79 7.91 0.03
C PHE A 43 -7.20 8.47 -0.17
N ASP A 44 -8.02 8.52 0.88
CA ASP A 44 -9.34 9.14 0.78
C ASP A 44 -9.23 10.61 0.36
N ALA A 45 -8.30 11.35 0.95
CA ALA A 45 -8.06 12.75 0.61
C ALA A 45 -7.58 12.90 -0.84
N LEU A 46 -6.66 12.04 -1.29
CA LEU A 46 -6.16 12.04 -2.66
C LEU A 46 -7.27 11.77 -3.66
N LEU A 47 -8.13 10.79 -3.38
CA LEU A 47 -9.26 10.45 -4.25
C LEU A 47 -10.31 11.54 -4.28
N ALA A 48 -10.53 12.23 -3.16
CA ALA A 48 -11.47 13.35 -3.09
C ALA A 48 -11.05 14.50 -4.01
N ASN A 49 -9.76 14.68 -4.22
CA ASN A 49 -9.20 15.74 -5.05
C ASN A 49 -8.89 15.32 -6.48
N ALA A 50 -9.21 14.08 -6.87
CA ALA A 50 -8.97 13.59 -8.22
C ALA A 50 -10.01 14.17 -9.17
N PRO A 51 -9.61 14.99 -10.19
CA PRO A 51 -10.56 15.67 -11.03
C PRO A 51 -11.28 14.78 -12.03
N ASP A 52 -10.68 13.66 -12.40
CA ASP A 52 -11.13 12.81 -13.49
C ASP A 52 -11.82 11.52 -13.05
N ALA A 53 -11.99 11.33 -11.75
CA ALA A 53 -12.53 10.08 -11.24
C ALA A 53 -13.56 10.33 -10.15
N ARG A 54 -14.67 9.58 -10.23
CA ARG A 54 -15.71 9.57 -9.20
C ARG A 54 -15.95 8.15 -8.76
N PHE A 55 -16.20 7.98 -7.47
CA PHE A 55 -16.42 6.67 -6.87
C PHE A 55 -17.71 6.69 -6.07
N ALA A 56 -18.51 5.63 -6.19
CA ALA A 56 -19.75 5.50 -5.45
C ALA A 56 -19.50 5.43 -3.94
N ASP A 57 -18.41 4.74 -3.55
CA ASP A 57 -17.99 4.60 -2.14
C ASP A 57 -16.49 4.86 -2.04
N ARG A 58 -16.13 6.14 -1.93
CA ARG A 58 -14.73 6.56 -1.87
C ARG A 58 -14.01 5.98 -0.66
N ALA A 59 -14.68 5.86 0.46
CA ALA A 59 -14.06 5.30 1.66
C ALA A 59 -13.62 3.84 1.46
N SER A 60 -14.45 3.05 0.79
CA SER A 60 -14.11 1.66 0.48
C SER A 60 -12.96 1.58 -0.52
N VAL A 61 -12.91 2.49 -1.50
CA VAL A 61 -11.81 2.53 -2.47
C VAL A 61 -10.49 2.89 -1.77
N ALA A 62 -10.52 3.89 -0.88
CA ALA A 62 -9.34 4.27 -0.10
C ALA A 62 -8.86 3.11 0.79
N PHE A 63 -9.79 2.41 1.42
CA PHE A 63 -9.49 1.22 2.23
C PHE A 63 -8.78 0.15 1.39
N MET A 64 -9.31 -0.16 0.21
CA MET A 64 -8.71 -1.19 -0.66
C MET A 64 -7.34 -0.79 -1.20
N LEU A 65 -7.16 0.47 -1.56
CA LEU A 65 -5.83 0.96 -1.98
C LEU A 65 -4.82 0.82 -0.85
N ALA A 66 -5.18 1.19 0.37
CA ALA A 66 -4.31 1.03 1.52
C ALA A 66 -3.95 -0.44 1.75
N ALA A 67 -4.93 -1.34 1.61
CA ALA A 67 -4.71 -2.78 1.76
C ALA A 67 -3.83 -3.34 0.65
N LEU A 68 -4.07 -2.94 -0.60
CA LEU A 68 -3.26 -3.39 -1.73
C LEU A 68 -1.81 -2.94 -1.60
N LEU A 69 -1.60 -1.67 -1.32
CA LEU A 69 -0.25 -1.11 -1.23
C LEU A 69 0.47 -1.55 0.04
N GLY A 70 -0.16 -1.38 1.19
CA GLY A 70 0.46 -1.72 2.46
C GLY A 70 0.59 -3.22 2.68
N GLY A 71 -0.49 -3.96 2.44
CA GLY A 71 -0.54 -5.40 2.68
C GLY A 71 0.36 -6.20 1.76
N SER A 72 0.43 -5.86 0.47
CA SER A 72 1.27 -6.59 -0.48
C SER A 72 2.75 -6.40 -0.19
N VAL A 73 3.17 -5.17 0.11
CA VAL A 73 4.58 -4.90 0.46
C VAL A 73 4.93 -5.58 1.78
N ARG A 74 4.05 -5.50 2.78
CA ARG A 74 4.26 -6.15 4.07
C ARG A 74 4.43 -7.67 3.91
N MET A 75 3.58 -8.29 3.10
CA MET A 75 3.64 -9.73 2.85
C MET A 75 4.98 -10.11 2.25
N VAL A 76 5.44 -9.39 1.23
CA VAL A 76 6.71 -9.67 0.58
C VAL A 76 7.88 -9.48 1.56
N MET A 77 7.86 -8.38 2.32
CA MET A 77 8.95 -8.09 3.28
C MET A 77 9.03 -9.11 4.40
N GLU A 78 7.91 -9.62 4.88
CA GLU A 78 7.88 -10.60 5.98
C GLU A 78 8.14 -12.03 5.52
N VAL A 79 7.69 -12.39 4.31
CA VAL A 79 7.74 -13.79 3.86
C VAL A 79 8.94 -14.06 2.97
N ASP A 80 9.11 -13.31 1.89
CA ASP A 80 10.20 -13.55 0.94
C ASP A 80 10.60 -12.25 0.24
N PRO A 81 11.47 -11.43 0.84
CA PRO A 81 11.89 -10.15 0.27
C PRO A 81 13.00 -10.31 -0.79
N SER A 82 12.93 -11.34 -1.61
CA SER A 82 13.89 -11.58 -2.69
C SER A 82 13.79 -10.50 -3.76
N ASP A 83 14.86 -10.28 -4.51
CA ASP A 83 14.87 -9.32 -5.61
C ASP A 83 13.83 -9.68 -6.66
N GLY A 84 13.61 -10.97 -6.92
CA GLY A 84 12.58 -11.43 -7.84
C GLY A 84 11.18 -11.03 -7.42
N ASN A 85 10.85 -11.19 -6.14
CA ASN A 85 9.55 -10.81 -5.60
C ASN A 85 9.36 -9.30 -5.56
N LEU A 86 10.42 -8.55 -5.22
CA LEU A 86 10.37 -7.09 -5.24
C LEU A 86 10.14 -6.56 -6.65
N GLU A 87 10.77 -7.16 -7.65
CA GLU A 87 10.56 -6.78 -9.05
C GLU A 87 9.15 -7.12 -9.54
N ARG A 88 8.60 -8.28 -9.15
CA ARG A 88 7.19 -8.61 -9.42
C ARG A 88 6.25 -7.57 -8.84
N LEU A 89 6.51 -7.16 -7.61
CA LEU A 89 5.69 -6.15 -6.93
C LEU A 89 5.75 -4.82 -7.67
N ARG A 90 6.94 -4.42 -8.13
CA ARG A 90 7.14 -3.19 -8.90
C ARG A 90 6.31 -3.18 -10.19
N VAL A 91 6.18 -4.32 -10.84
CA VAL A 91 5.42 -4.45 -12.08
C VAL A 91 3.92 -4.61 -11.83
N GLU A 92 3.56 -5.49 -10.90
CA GLU A 92 2.16 -5.91 -10.74
C GLU A 92 1.35 -4.99 -9.82
N LEU A 93 1.97 -4.34 -8.84
CA LEU A 93 1.22 -3.50 -7.90
C LEU A 93 0.60 -2.26 -8.57
N PRO A 94 1.32 -1.49 -9.41
CA PRO A 94 0.69 -0.40 -10.16
C PRO A 94 -0.44 -0.89 -11.07
N ARG A 95 -0.26 -2.04 -11.70
CA ARG A 95 -1.27 -2.64 -12.57
C ARG A 95 -2.53 -3.03 -11.78
N ALA A 96 -2.35 -3.64 -10.63
CA ALA A 96 -3.46 -4.02 -9.75
C ALA A 96 -4.23 -2.80 -9.25
N CYS A 97 -3.52 -1.76 -8.82
CA CYS A 97 -4.15 -0.53 -8.36
C CYS A 97 -4.90 0.17 -9.50
N HIS A 98 -4.33 0.26 -10.67
CA HIS A 98 -4.97 0.87 -11.84
C HIS A 98 -6.23 0.10 -12.22
N GLY A 99 -6.15 -1.22 -12.31
CA GLY A 99 -7.30 -2.07 -12.66
C GLY A 99 -8.42 -1.94 -11.64
N TYR A 100 -8.09 -1.91 -10.37
CA TYR A 100 -9.08 -1.72 -9.32
C TYR A 100 -9.76 -0.36 -9.42
N LEU A 101 -9.00 0.71 -9.62
CA LEU A 101 -9.55 2.06 -9.73
C LEU A 101 -10.48 2.21 -10.94
N VAL A 102 -10.10 1.63 -12.08
CA VAL A 102 -10.95 1.63 -13.28
C VAL A 102 -12.26 0.90 -13.01
N ALA A 103 -12.20 -0.24 -12.34
CA ALA A 103 -13.38 -1.03 -12.02
C ALA A 103 -14.31 -0.34 -11.00
N ALA A 104 -13.73 0.40 -10.05
CA ALA A 104 -14.48 1.07 -8.99
C ALA A 104 -15.09 2.42 -9.41
N ARG A 105 -14.59 3.00 -10.50
CA ARG A 105 -15.01 4.32 -10.99
C ARG A 105 -16.43 4.28 -11.56
N ILE A 106 -17.21 5.32 -11.30
CA ILE A 106 -18.55 5.50 -11.90
C ILE A 106 -18.47 6.22 -13.23
#